data_beb6d496fe7caa32b64e49f9f1afad2d
#
_entry.id   beb6d496fe7caa32b64e49f9f1afad2d
#
_cell.length_a   1.000
_cell.length_b   1.000
_cell.length_c   1.000
_cell.angle_alpha   90.00
_cell.angle_beta   90.00
_cell.angle_gamma   90.00
#
_symmetry.space_group_name_H-M   'P 1'
#
loop_
_entity.id
_entity.type
_entity.pdbx_description
1 polymer ?
#
loop_
_entity_poly.entity_id
_entity_poly.type
_entity_poly.pdbx_seq_one_letter_code
_entity_poly.pdbx_strand_id
1 'polypeptide(L)'
;MSNNRTEITCNHYLFQSLPDLGAFTIMFFIQFFSFAQFAYLIFGTHMEQYSTLTSCIYTQFRMVLGDFDFPAMRRAHEFLGPVYFFVFIFLVFFILMVRYINKFLHRISTTLKIFLNFWPLSEFNRILFMY
;
A
#
# COMPACT_ATOMS: atom_id res chain seq x y z
N MET A 1 -7.19 -26.38 26.93
CA MET A 1 -6.19 -25.45 27.44
C MET A 1 -5.24 -24.88 26.36
N SER A 2 -5.18 -25.43 25.16
CA SER A 2 -4.32 -24.92 24.06
C SER A 2 -4.93 -23.72 23.27
N ASN A 3 -6.24 -23.56 23.28
CA ASN A 3 -6.95 -22.55 22.48
C ASN A 3 -6.67 -21.10 22.94
N ASN A 4 -6.49 -20.85 24.23
CA ASN A 4 -6.25 -19.51 24.75
C ASN A 4 -4.88 -18.93 24.38
N ARG A 5 -3.86 -19.77 24.21
CA ARG A 5 -2.52 -19.28 23.80
C ARG A 5 -2.48 -18.83 22.34
N THR A 6 -3.18 -19.54 21.48
CA THR A 6 -3.23 -19.21 20.05
C THR A 6 -4.02 -17.92 19.81
N GLU A 7 -5.12 -17.71 20.53
CA GLU A 7 -5.91 -16.47 20.45
C GLU A 7 -5.15 -15.25 20.98
N ILE A 8 -4.45 -15.40 22.11
CA ILE A 8 -3.63 -14.32 22.69
C ILE A 8 -2.49 -13.93 21.74
N THR A 9 -1.86 -14.92 21.11
CA THR A 9 -0.77 -14.70 20.16
C THR A 9 -1.29 -14.02 18.88
N CYS A 10 -2.40 -14.48 18.32
CA CYS A 10 -3.06 -13.84 17.18
C CYS A 10 -3.46 -12.40 17.45
N ASN A 11 -4.04 -12.14 18.61
CA ASN A 11 -4.46 -10.80 19.02
C ASN A 11 -3.26 -9.85 19.19
N HIS A 12 -2.16 -10.34 19.73
CA HIS A 12 -0.93 -9.56 19.88
C HIS A 12 -0.31 -9.18 18.52
N TYR A 13 -0.27 -10.10 17.56
CA TYR A 13 0.21 -9.82 16.20
C TYR A 13 -0.72 -8.88 15.43
N LEU A 14 -2.03 -8.98 15.61
CA LEU A 14 -3.00 -8.05 15.03
C LEU A 14 -2.83 -6.63 15.59
N PHE A 15 -2.70 -6.48 16.92
CA PHE A 15 -2.47 -5.18 17.55
C PHE A 15 -1.14 -4.53 17.12
N GLN A 16 -0.12 -5.32 16.88
CA GLN A 16 1.19 -4.82 16.45
C GLN A 16 1.18 -4.37 14.97
N SER A 17 0.26 -4.92 14.15
CA SER A 17 0.12 -4.55 12.73
C SER A 17 -0.84 -3.38 12.49
N LEU A 18 -1.71 -3.06 13.46
CA LEU A 18 -2.71 -2.00 13.35
C LEU A 18 -2.13 -0.59 13.10
N PRO A 19 -1.09 -0.12 13.81
CA PRO A 19 -0.53 1.21 13.56
C PRO A 19 0.09 1.34 12.17
N ASP A 20 0.71 0.28 11.67
CA ASP A 20 1.28 0.24 10.32
C ASP A 20 0.19 0.29 9.25
N LEU A 21 -0.91 -0.43 9.47
CA LEU A 21 -2.05 -0.41 8.57
C LEU A 21 -2.76 0.95 8.60
N GLY A 22 -2.88 1.57 9.77
CA GLY A 22 -3.46 2.90 9.93
C GLY A 22 -2.67 3.97 9.20
N ALA A 23 -1.35 4.01 9.36
CA ALA A 23 -0.50 4.96 8.66
C ALA A 23 -0.58 4.81 7.13
N PHE A 24 -0.64 3.57 6.64
CA PHE A 24 -0.87 3.31 5.22
C PHE A 24 -2.21 3.82 4.74
N THR A 25 -3.27 3.50 5.47
CA THR A 25 -4.63 3.90 5.11
C THR A 25 -4.73 5.42 4.99
N ILE A 26 -4.15 6.17 5.93
CA ILE A 26 -4.13 7.63 5.88
C ILE A 26 -3.37 8.13 4.64
N MET A 27 -2.18 7.61 4.37
CA MET A 27 -1.40 7.97 3.17
C MET A 27 -2.17 7.66 1.88
N PHE A 28 -2.78 6.48 1.81
CA PHE A 28 -3.59 6.08 0.66
C PHE A 28 -4.78 7.02 0.44
N PHE A 29 -5.51 7.38 1.49
CA PHE A 29 -6.64 8.30 1.38
C PHE A 29 -6.22 9.71 0.96
N ILE A 30 -5.13 10.24 1.50
CA ILE A 30 -4.61 11.56 1.10
C ILE A 30 -4.29 11.56 -0.39
N GLN A 31 -3.58 10.55 -0.86
CA GLN A 31 -3.24 10.41 -2.28
C GLN A 31 -4.49 10.25 -3.15
N PHE A 32 -5.43 9.43 -2.70
CA PHE A 32 -6.69 9.18 -3.38
C PHE A 32 -7.54 10.45 -3.52
N PHE A 33 -7.67 11.23 -2.45
CA PHE A 33 -8.38 12.52 -2.47
C PHE A 33 -7.71 13.56 -3.38
N SER A 34 -6.38 13.64 -3.38
CA SER A 34 -5.63 14.52 -4.29
C SER A 34 -5.95 14.21 -5.75
N PHE A 35 -5.97 12.94 -6.12
CA PHE A 35 -6.32 12.53 -7.47
C PHE A 35 -7.79 12.78 -7.82
N ALA A 36 -8.70 12.63 -6.86
CA ALA A 36 -10.12 12.94 -7.06
C ALA A 36 -10.32 14.43 -7.37
N GLN A 37 -9.65 15.32 -6.65
CA GLN A 37 -9.68 16.76 -6.93
C GLN A 37 -9.07 17.08 -8.30
N PHE A 38 -7.96 16.45 -8.64
CA PHE A 38 -7.31 16.65 -9.93
C PHE A 38 -8.20 16.16 -11.09
N ALA A 39 -8.84 15.01 -10.94
CA ALA A 39 -9.81 14.50 -11.90
C ALA A 39 -11.02 15.43 -12.07
N TYR A 40 -11.53 15.97 -10.97
CA TYR A 40 -12.62 16.93 -10.99
C TYR A 40 -12.25 18.20 -11.80
N LEU A 41 -11.05 18.74 -11.62
CA LEU A 41 -10.59 19.92 -12.33
C LEU A 41 -10.40 19.69 -13.84
N ILE A 42 -9.91 18.52 -14.24
CA ILE A 42 -9.62 18.22 -15.65
C ILE A 42 -10.86 17.74 -16.39
N PHE A 43 -11.62 16.81 -15.79
CA PHE A 43 -12.70 16.13 -16.47
C PHE A 43 -14.09 16.61 -16.08
N GLY A 44 -14.22 17.42 -15.03
CA GLY A 44 -15.51 17.84 -14.48
C GLY A 44 -16.42 18.59 -15.47
N THR A 45 -15.82 19.29 -16.45
CA THR A 45 -16.55 20.00 -17.51
C THR A 45 -16.84 19.14 -18.74
N HIS A 46 -16.14 18.02 -18.90
CA HIS A 46 -16.19 17.20 -20.11
C HIS A 46 -16.86 15.84 -19.92
N MET A 47 -16.93 15.36 -18.67
CA MET A 47 -17.48 14.05 -18.36
C MET A 47 -18.44 14.12 -17.17
N GLU A 48 -19.66 13.61 -17.37
CA GLU A 48 -20.68 13.56 -16.33
C GLU A 48 -20.25 12.76 -15.08
N GLN A 49 -19.42 11.74 -15.28
CA GLN A 49 -18.85 10.90 -14.20
C GLN A 49 -17.90 11.66 -13.28
N TYR A 50 -17.40 12.82 -13.69
CA TYR A 50 -16.48 13.68 -12.94
C TYR A 50 -17.09 15.04 -12.59
N SER A 51 -18.38 15.22 -12.77
CA SER A 51 -19.10 16.49 -12.54
C SER A 51 -19.17 16.88 -11.07
N THR A 52 -19.05 15.92 -10.15
CA THR A 52 -19.04 16.15 -8.70
C THR A 52 -17.89 15.42 -8.05
N LEU A 53 -17.36 15.96 -6.93
CA LEU A 53 -16.30 15.30 -6.16
C LEU A 53 -16.67 13.88 -5.71
N THR A 54 -17.91 13.67 -5.32
CA THR A 54 -18.43 12.35 -4.93
C THR A 54 -18.37 11.36 -6.08
N SER A 55 -18.81 11.79 -7.27
CA SER A 55 -18.73 10.97 -8.49
C SER A 55 -17.26 10.67 -8.88
N CYS A 56 -16.36 11.64 -8.72
CA CYS A 56 -14.93 11.43 -8.95
C CYS A 56 -14.36 10.33 -8.02
N ILE A 57 -14.67 10.38 -6.74
CA ILE A 57 -14.25 9.39 -5.76
C ILE A 57 -14.78 8.01 -6.14
N TYR A 58 -16.07 7.93 -6.50
CA TYR A 58 -16.70 6.68 -6.89
C TYR A 58 -16.07 6.10 -8.16
N THR A 59 -15.84 6.93 -9.16
CA THR A 59 -15.19 6.53 -10.42
C THR A 59 -13.76 6.07 -10.19
N GLN A 60 -13.03 6.72 -9.28
CA GLN A 60 -11.68 6.29 -8.90
C GLN A 60 -11.67 4.92 -8.21
N PHE A 61 -12.64 4.63 -7.32
CA PHE A 61 -12.77 3.30 -6.74
C PHE A 61 -13.02 2.24 -7.80
N ARG A 62 -13.90 2.52 -8.76
CA ARG A 62 -14.15 1.62 -9.90
C ARG A 62 -12.87 1.40 -10.70
N MET A 63 -12.08 2.45 -10.91
CA MET A 63 -10.80 2.38 -11.62
C MET A 63 -9.79 1.48 -10.91
N VAL A 64 -9.70 1.55 -9.57
CA VAL A 64 -8.85 0.64 -8.78
C VAL A 64 -9.31 -0.81 -8.89
N LEU A 65 -10.62 -1.04 -8.99
CA LEU A 65 -11.20 -2.38 -9.19
C LEU A 65 -11.04 -2.91 -10.63
N GLY A 66 -10.52 -2.09 -11.55
CA GLY A 66 -10.34 -2.45 -12.94
C GLY A 66 -11.52 -2.13 -13.86
N ASP A 67 -12.56 -1.50 -13.34
CA ASP A 67 -13.72 -1.05 -14.11
C ASP A 67 -13.55 0.43 -14.51
N PHE A 68 -12.97 0.66 -15.66
CA PHE A 68 -12.70 2.00 -16.19
C PHE A 68 -13.04 2.11 -17.69
N ASP A 69 -13.57 3.27 -18.06
CA ASP A 69 -13.88 3.61 -19.44
C ASP A 69 -12.75 4.47 -20.06
N PHE A 70 -11.67 3.78 -20.43
CA PHE A 70 -10.51 4.43 -21.07
C PHE A 70 -10.88 5.16 -22.38
N PRO A 71 -11.74 4.61 -23.27
CA PRO A 71 -12.17 5.32 -24.46
C PRO A 71 -12.90 6.64 -24.17
N ALA A 72 -13.71 6.70 -23.11
CA ALA A 72 -14.40 7.92 -22.71
C ALA A 72 -13.42 8.97 -22.19
N MET A 73 -12.46 8.59 -21.37
CA MET A 73 -11.41 9.49 -20.88
C MET A 73 -10.56 10.07 -22.02
N ARG A 74 -10.21 9.26 -23.00
CA ARG A 74 -9.45 9.68 -24.18
C ARG A 74 -10.25 10.64 -25.06
N ARG A 75 -11.57 10.47 -25.16
CA ARG A 75 -12.45 11.39 -25.89
C ARG A 75 -12.59 12.75 -25.21
N ALA A 76 -12.61 12.75 -23.87
CA ALA A 76 -12.71 13.99 -23.10
C ALA A 76 -11.45 14.87 -23.22
N HIS A 77 -10.27 14.22 -23.11
CA HIS A 77 -8.97 14.87 -23.31
C HIS A 77 -8.00 13.88 -23.94
N GLU A 78 -7.59 14.15 -25.18
CA GLU A 78 -6.77 13.25 -25.98
C GLU A 78 -5.41 12.93 -25.35
N PHE A 79 -4.82 13.88 -24.67
CA PHE A 79 -3.51 13.76 -24.02
C PHE A 79 -3.61 13.56 -22.49
N LEU A 80 -4.41 14.37 -21.79
CA LEU A 80 -4.51 14.32 -20.33
C LEU A 80 -5.24 13.06 -19.82
N GLY A 81 -6.19 12.52 -20.59
CA GLY A 81 -6.92 11.30 -20.21
C GLY A 81 -6.00 10.10 -19.98
N PRO A 82 -5.22 9.68 -21.00
CA PRO A 82 -4.26 8.60 -20.84
C PRO A 82 -3.20 8.88 -19.77
N VAL A 83 -2.65 10.11 -19.71
CA VAL A 83 -1.62 10.47 -18.73
C VAL A 83 -2.17 10.35 -17.30
N TYR A 84 -3.36 10.90 -17.05
CA TYR A 84 -4.01 10.78 -15.74
C TYR A 84 -4.18 9.33 -15.33
N PHE A 85 -4.70 8.49 -16.24
CA PHE A 85 -4.93 7.08 -15.98
C PHE A 85 -3.63 6.35 -15.62
N PHE A 86 -2.58 6.49 -16.44
CA PHE A 86 -1.30 5.83 -16.18
C PHE A 86 -0.65 6.31 -14.89
N VAL A 87 -0.64 7.61 -14.62
CA VAL A 87 -0.07 8.17 -13.38
C VAL A 87 -0.84 7.69 -12.15
N PHE A 88 -2.18 7.65 -12.22
CA PHE A 88 -3.01 7.15 -11.11
C PHE A 88 -2.73 5.68 -10.82
N ILE A 89 -2.78 4.82 -11.83
CA ILE A 89 -2.51 3.39 -11.66
C ILE A 89 -1.08 3.15 -11.17
N PHE A 90 -0.09 3.82 -11.76
CA PHE A 90 1.30 3.71 -11.34
C PHE A 90 1.49 4.07 -9.87
N LEU A 91 0.91 5.19 -9.42
CA LEU A 91 1.03 5.61 -8.02
C LEU A 91 0.31 4.66 -7.04
N VAL A 92 -0.87 4.17 -7.39
CA VAL A 92 -1.57 3.17 -6.57
C VAL A 92 -0.72 1.90 -6.44
N PHE A 93 -0.20 1.37 -7.55
CA PHE A 93 0.68 0.20 -7.51
C PHE A 93 1.97 0.47 -6.75
N PHE A 94 2.58 1.64 -6.93
CA PHE A 94 3.82 2.03 -6.25
C PHE A 94 3.63 2.07 -4.74
N ILE A 95 2.54 2.67 -4.25
CA ILE A 95 2.21 2.73 -2.81
C ILE A 95 2.03 1.32 -2.25
N LEU A 96 1.29 0.44 -2.95
CA LEU A 96 1.11 -0.95 -2.54
C LEU A 96 2.44 -1.71 -2.51
N MET A 97 3.28 -1.51 -3.53
CA MET A 97 4.57 -2.18 -3.65
C MET A 97 5.56 -1.76 -2.56
N VAL A 98 5.66 -0.47 -2.26
CA VAL A 98 6.50 0.05 -1.17
C VAL A 98 6.09 -0.55 0.17
N ARG A 99 4.80 -0.69 0.43
CA ARG A 99 4.29 -1.32 1.66
C ARG A 99 4.65 -2.81 1.73
N TYR A 100 4.52 -3.51 0.62
CA TYR A 100 4.89 -4.93 0.57
C TYR A 100 6.39 -5.12 0.84
N ILE A 101 7.24 -4.32 0.21
CA ILE A 101 8.70 -4.35 0.39
C ILE A 101 9.08 -4.02 1.84
N ASN A 102 8.49 -2.99 2.45
CA ASN A 102 8.76 -2.61 3.82
C ASN A 102 8.40 -3.74 4.81
N LYS A 103 7.24 -4.38 4.63
CA LYS A 103 6.87 -5.55 5.44
C LYS A 103 7.84 -6.72 5.26
N PHE A 104 8.28 -6.96 4.05
CA PHE A 104 9.22 -8.03 3.73
C PHE A 104 10.60 -7.77 4.37
N LEU A 105 11.13 -6.55 4.24
CA LEU A 105 12.39 -6.14 4.87
C LEU A 105 12.32 -6.21 6.39
N HIS A 106 11.21 -5.77 6.99
CA HIS A 106 11.02 -5.87 8.44
C HIS A 106 11.01 -7.32 8.91
N ARG A 107 10.38 -8.23 8.16
CA ARG A 107 10.40 -9.67 8.44
C ARG A 107 11.80 -10.26 8.39
N ILE A 108 12.56 -9.95 7.33
CA ILE A 108 13.96 -10.40 7.20
C ILE A 108 14.80 -9.87 8.37
N SER A 109 14.69 -8.59 8.69
CA SER A 109 15.43 -7.97 9.79
C SER A 109 15.12 -8.64 11.13
N THR A 110 13.86 -8.96 11.40
CA THR A 110 13.45 -9.64 12.64
C THR A 110 13.98 -11.07 12.68
N THR A 111 13.91 -11.80 11.57
CA THR A 111 14.46 -13.16 11.47
C THR A 111 15.98 -13.17 11.67
N LEU A 112 16.68 -12.23 11.06
CA LEU A 112 18.13 -12.06 11.26
C LEU A 112 18.49 -11.73 12.72
N LYS A 113 17.73 -10.87 13.38
CA LYS A 113 17.94 -10.56 14.81
C LYS A 113 17.74 -11.79 15.68
N ILE A 114 16.70 -12.60 15.41
CA ILE A 114 16.47 -13.84 16.13
C ILE A 114 17.59 -14.82 15.87
N PHE A 115 18.05 -14.98 14.65
CA PHE A 115 19.17 -15.84 14.28
C PHE A 115 20.47 -15.41 14.96
N LEU A 116 20.79 -14.11 14.96
CA LEU A 116 21.97 -13.55 15.63
C LEU A 116 21.89 -13.67 17.15
N ASN A 117 20.68 -13.57 17.74
CA ASN A 117 20.49 -13.80 19.18
C ASN A 117 20.55 -15.29 19.56
N PHE A 118 20.16 -16.17 18.64
CA PHE A 118 20.23 -17.61 18.88
C PHE A 118 21.64 -18.18 18.69
N TRP A 119 22.48 -17.50 17.89
CA TRP A 119 23.89 -17.80 17.71
C TRP A 119 24.73 -16.89 18.63
N PRO A 120 25.00 -17.28 19.89
CA PRO A 120 25.77 -16.46 20.78
C PRO A 120 27.20 -16.34 20.22
N LEU A 121 27.66 -15.10 20.09
CA LEU A 121 29.05 -14.76 19.71
C LEU A 121 30.11 -15.50 20.58
N SER A 122 29.71 -16.04 21.72
CA SER A 122 30.50 -16.92 22.58
C SER A 122 30.97 -18.20 21.90
N GLU A 123 30.14 -18.79 21.02
CA GLU A 123 30.50 -20.01 20.26
C GLU A 123 31.50 -19.69 19.16
N PHE A 124 31.35 -18.54 18.49
CA PHE A 124 32.29 -18.10 17.46
C PHE A 124 33.69 -17.81 18.05
N ASN A 125 33.74 -17.18 19.21
CA ASN A 125 35.01 -16.95 19.93
C ASN A 125 35.62 -18.30 20.38
N ARG A 126 34.82 -19.29 20.78
CA ARG A 126 35.35 -20.59 21.17
C ARG A 126 36.02 -21.32 20.02
N ILE A 127 35.42 -21.23 18.82
CA ILE A 127 36.00 -21.86 17.62
C ILE A 127 37.27 -21.14 17.19
N LEU A 128 37.33 -19.80 17.32
CA LEU A 128 38.48 -19.00 16.93
C LEU A 128 39.69 -19.22 17.88
N PHE A 129 39.45 -19.55 19.14
CA PHE A 129 40.53 -19.82 20.14
C PHE A 129 40.92 -21.31 20.21
N MET A 130 40.26 -22.22 19.46
CA MET A 130 40.64 -23.63 19.36
C MET A 130 41.56 -23.94 18.18
N TYR A 131 41.85 -22.97 17.33
CA TYR A 131 42.84 -23.04 16.25
C TYR A 131 44.01 -22.09 16.52
#